data_261cefc393be86bf20afb8272d65079c
#
_entry.id   261cefc393be86bf20afb8272d65079c
#
_cell.length_a   1.000
_cell.length_b   1.000
_cell.length_c   1.000
_cell.angle_alpha   90.00
_cell.angle_beta   90.00
_cell.angle_gamma   90.00
#
_symmetry.space_group_name_H-M   'P 1'
#
loop_
_entity.id
_entity.type
_entity.pdbx_description
1 polymer ?
#
loop_
_entity_poly.entity_id
_entity_poly.type
_entity_poly.pdbx_seq_one_letter_code
_entity_poly.pdbx_strand_id
1 'polypeptide(L)'
;KGRYECGGYIYSGEGQELGQFWAKLNVGNAKLQKTSSNTSITDGNGNYSIAGATYGVFADKDCTKQLATLTTDENGNTDVVEVKADTVYIKELSAPAGYKVDTNIYSLKVEAGKTATLNVSDTPKVTDTLIELFKIDMETQKDNPQGNASLAGAEFTWKYYAGFYNKDNLPAEATRTWVTKTIAETDSDGTTHYIAKLADAYKVSGDSFYMQDGKAVLPLGTLTVEETKAPNGY
;
A
#
# COMPACT_ATOMS: atom_id res chain seq x y z
N LYS A 1 -15.92 28.46 -12.65
CA LYS A 1 -17.14 28.07 -13.39
C LYS A 1 -18.06 27.45 -12.37
N GLY A 2 -18.79 27.03 -11.91
CA GLY A 2 -19.57 26.52 -10.75
C GLY A 2 -20.71 27.44 -10.34
N ARG A 3 -21.13 28.28 -11.24
CA ARG A 3 -22.30 29.13 -11.03
C ARG A 3 -23.26 28.89 -12.17
N TYR A 4 -24.37 28.22 -11.90
CA TYR A 4 -25.47 28.10 -12.84
C TYR A 4 -26.53 29.12 -12.44
N GLU A 5 -27.00 29.84 -13.40
CA GLU A 5 -28.16 30.71 -13.24
C GLU A 5 -29.30 30.11 -14.06
N CYS A 6 -30.37 29.75 -13.41
CA CYS A 6 -31.60 29.44 -14.10
C CYS A 6 -32.64 30.51 -13.81
N GLY A 7 -33.30 30.94 -14.84
CA GLY A 7 -34.32 31.99 -14.74
C GLY A 7 -35.53 31.66 -15.59
N GLY A 8 -36.61 32.31 -15.31
CA GLY A 8 -37.85 32.19 -16.06
C GLY A 8 -38.68 33.45 -15.96
N TYR A 9 -39.68 33.50 -16.81
CA TYR A 9 -40.64 34.59 -16.83
C TYR A 9 -41.96 34.11 -16.21
N ILE A 10 -42.58 35.01 -15.48
CA ILE A 10 -43.92 34.79 -14.94
C ILE A 10 -44.91 35.59 -15.84
N TYR A 11 -45.86 34.89 -16.40
CA TYR A 11 -46.88 35.49 -17.28
C TYR A 11 -48.27 35.46 -16.63
N SER A 12 -49.09 36.45 -16.93
CA SER A 12 -50.50 36.42 -16.61
C SER A 12 -51.22 35.39 -17.47
N GLY A 13 -52.48 35.03 -17.11
CA GLY A 13 -53.32 34.19 -17.94
C GLY A 13 -53.67 34.80 -19.32
N GLU A 14 -53.40 36.06 -19.51
CA GLU A 14 -53.58 36.80 -20.77
C GLU A 14 -52.25 36.98 -21.54
N GLY A 15 -51.16 36.31 -21.12
CA GLY A 15 -49.87 36.33 -21.79
C GLY A 15 -49.00 37.57 -21.49
N GLN A 16 -49.37 38.40 -20.54
CA GLN A 16 -48.56 39.55 -20.10
C GLN A 16 -47.45 39.10 -19.17
N GLU A 17 -46.19 39.49 -19.42
CA GLU A 17 -45.06 39.25 -18.50
C GLU A 17 -45.31 40.00 -17.18
N LEU A 18 -45.38 39.27 -16.07
CA LEU A 18 -45.56 39.81 -14.74
C LEU A 18 -44.24 39.95 -13.98
N GLY A 19 -43.19 39.29 -14.44
CA GLY A 19 -41.88 39.39 -13.81
C GLY A 19 -40.92 38.29 -14.25
N GLN A 20 -39.74 38.35 -13.73
CA GLN A 20 -38.65 37.37 -13.93
C GLN A 20 -38.17 36.87 -12.58
N PHE A 21 -37.77 35.61 -12.51
CA PHE A 21 -37.08 35.06 -11.36
C PHE A 21 -35.74 34.50 -11.76
N TRP A 22 -34.78 34.58 -10.87
CA TRP A 22 -33.45 34.03 -11.04
C TRP A 22 -33.11 33.20 -9.83
N ALA A 23 -32.62 31.97 -10.03
CA ALA A 23 -32.08 31.15 -9.02
C ALA A 23 -30.59 30.92 -9.24
N LYS A 24 -29.82 31.12 -8.21
CA LYS A 24 -28.38 30.75 -8.20
C LYS A 24 -28.19 29.39 -7.62
N LEU A 25 -27.63 28.48 -8.42
CA LEU A 25 -27.17 27.20 -7.91
C LEU A 25 -25.75 27.37 -7.34
N ASN A 26 -25.60 27.11 -6.06
CA ASN A 26 -24.31 27.09 -5.41
C ASN A 26 -23.67 25.73 -5.61
N VAL A 27 -22.80 25.60 -6.61
CA VAL A 27 -22.06 24.39 -6.91
C VAL A 27 -20.56 24.69 -6.97
N GLY A 28 -19.76 23.70 -6.64
CA GLY A 28 -18.33 23.69 -6.78
C GLY A 28 -17.85 22.31 -7.22
N ASN A 29 -16.56 22.13 -7.28
CA ASN A 29 -15.95 20.89 -7.72
C ASN A 29 -15.20 20.22 -6.57
N ALA A 30 -15.28 18.89 -6.50
CA ALA A 30 -14.45 18.05 -5.64
C ALA A 30 -13.57 17.14 -6.49
N LYS A 31 -12.33 16.96 -6.09
CA LYS A 31 -11.39 15.97 -6.62
C LYS A 31 -10.52 15.40 -5.52
N LEU A 32 -9.79 14.33 -5.83
CA LEU A 32 -8.89 13.68 -4.90
C LEU A 32 -7.53 13.47 -5.56
N GLN A 33 -6.47 13.48 -4.75
CA GLN A 33 -5.14 13.02 -5.10
C GLN A 33 -4.69 11.98 -4.09
N LYS A 34 -4.28 10.83 -4.61
CA LYS A 34 -3.82 9.67 -3.86
C LYS A 34 -2.32 9.50 -3.98
N THR A 35 -1.68 9.10 -2.89
CA THR A 35 -0.27 8.73 -2.85
C THR A 35 -0.06 7.42 -2.07
N SER A 36 1.14 6.86 -2.15
CA SER A 36 1.57 5.80 -1.22
C SER A 36 2.02 6.39 0.10
N SER A 37 1.67 5.77 1.21
CA SER A 37 2.21 6.15 2.53
C SER A 37 3.66 5.68 2.75
N ASN A 38 4.17 4.80 1.87
CA ASN A 38 5.53 4.27 1.98
C ASN A 38 6.13 4.01 0.59
N THR A 39 6.71 5.06 -0.01
CA THR A 39 7.31 5.00 -1.34
C THR A 39 8.54 4.11 -1.40
N SER A 40 9.25 3.90 -0.28
CA SER A 40 10.40 2.98 -0.25
C SER A 40 10.03 1.53 -0.54
N ILE A 41 8.76 1.17 -0.31
CA ILE A 41 8.18 -0.15 -0.61
C ILE A 41 7.62 -0.20 -2.03
N THR A 42 7.01 0.89 -2.49
CA THR A 42 6.17 0.88 -3.69
C THR A 42 6.85 1.40 -4.94
N ASP A 43 7.84 2.30 -4.82
CA ASP A 43 8.52 2.87 -5.98
C ASP A 43 9.32 1.81 -6.75
N GLY A 44 9.10 1.77 -8.06
CA GLY A 44 9.73 0.79 -8.95
C GLY A 44 9.21 -0.65 -8.81
N ASN A 45 8.16 -0.88 -8.02
CA ASN A 45 7.55 -2.19 -7.83
C ASN A 45 6.18 -2.26 -8.51
N GLY A 46 6.12 -2.90 -9.67
CA GLY A 46 4.90 -3.04 -10.48
C GLY A 46 3.73 -3.79 -9.82
N ASN A 47 3.94 -4.39 -8.64
CA ASN A 47 2.85 -5.01 -7.87
C ASN A 47 2.01 -3.98 -7.10
N TYR A 48 2.43 -2.72 -7.09
CA TYR A 48 1.71 -1.60 -6.49
C TYR A 48 1.31 -0.61 -7.58
N SER A 49 0.04 -0.25 -7.61
CA SER A 49 -0.48 0.78 -8.49
C SER A 49 -1.38 1.70 -7.69
N ILE A 50 -1.25 3.01 -7.86
CA ILE A 50 -2.17 3.99 -7.28
C ILE A 50 -3.36 4.28 -8.19
N ALA A 51 -3.36 3.74 -9.42
CA ALA A 51 -4.48 3.82 -10.35
C ALA A 51 -5.59 2.83 -10.00
N GLY A 52 -6.82 3.22 -10.27
CA GLY A 52 -8.00 2.35 -10.14
C GLY A 52 -8.59 2.30 -8.72
N ALA A 53 -8.08 3.07 -7.77
CA ALA A 53 -8.78 3.27 -6.50
C ALA A 53 -10.11 3.98 -6.74
N THR A 54 -11.17 3.53 -6.09
CA THR A 54 -12.49 4.16 -6.20
C THR A 54 -12.92 4.77 -4.87
N TYR A 55 -13.45 5.99 -4.94
CA TYR A 55 -13.94 6.74 -3.79
C TYR A 55 -15.37 7.19 -4.03
N GLY A 56 -16.25 6.98 -3.04
CA GLY A 56 -17.58 7.57 -3.04
C GLY A 56 -17.53 8.99 -2.48
N VAL A 57 -18.24 9.90 -3.13
CA VAL A 57 -18.53 11.25 -2.63
C VAL A 57 -19.96 11.25 -2.11
N PHE A 58 -20.16 11.60 -0.84
CA PHE A 58 -21.45 11.49 -0.15
C PHE A 58 -21.93 12.84 0.39
N ALA A 59 -23.24 13.02 0.43
CA ALA A 59 -23.88 14.21 1.00
C ALA A 59 -23.92 14.19 2.55
N ASP A 60 -23.76 13.02 3.15
CA ASP A 60 -23.92 12.81 4.59
C ASP A 60 -22.75 12.05 5.20
N LYS A 61 -22.49 12.28 6.47
CA LYS A 61 -21.39 11.72 7.25
C LYS A 61 -21.44 10.18 7.33
N ASP A 62 -22.63 9.60 7.29
CA ASP A 62 -22.82 8.17 7.40
C ASP A 62 -22.63 7.46 6.04
N CYS A 63 -22.28 8.22 4.99
CA CYS A 63 -22.04 7.74 3.64
C CYS A 63 -23.20 6.91 3.06
N THR A 64 -24.45 7.36 3.30
CA THR A 64 -25.67 6.70 2.81
C THR A 64 -26.20 7.31 1.51
N LYS A 65 -25.88 8.60 1.25
CA LYS A 65 -26.34 9.35 0.07
C LYS A 65 -25.20 9.66 -0.87
N GLN A 66 -24.85 8.71 -1.70
CA GLN A 66 -23.79 8.87 -2.68
C GLN A 66 -24.18 9.87 -3.78
N LEU A 67 -23.32 10.84 -4.04
CA LEU A 67 -23.47 11.89 -5.05
C LEU A 67 -22.69 11.54 -6.33
N ALA A 68 -21.47 10.99 -6.17
CA ALA A 68 -20.56 10.68 -7.27
C ALA A 68 -19.56 9.60 -6.87
N THR A 69 -18.83 9.11 -7.87
CA THR A 69 -17.64 8.26 -7.69
C THR A 69 -16.43 8.96 -8.31
N LEU A 70 -15.31 8.92 -7.64
CA LEU A 70 -14.00 9.33 -8.12
C LEU A 70 -13.15 8.08 -8.35
N THR A 71 -12.38 8.04 -9.46
CA THR A 71 -11.44 6.95 -9.75
C THR A 71 -10.07 7.53 -10.02
N THR A 72 -9.03 6.98 -9.41
CA THR A 72 -7.66 7.48 -9.59
C THR A 72 -7.04 7.00 -10.89
N ASP A 73 -6.27 7.90 -11.52
CA ASP A 73 -5.41 7.63 -12.66
C ASP A 73 -4.02 7.09 -12.22
N GLU A 74 -3.11 6.89 -13.17
CA GLU A 74 -1.74 6.42 -12.92
C GLU A 74 -0.90 7.37 -12.06
N ASN A 75 -1.26 8.64 -11.97
CA ASN A 75 -0.62 9.64 -11.15
C ASN A 75 -1.34 9.85 -9.79
N GLY A 76 -2.36 9.04 -9.51
CA GLY A 76 -3.18 9.14 -8.31
C GLY A 76 -4.19 10.29 -8.31
N ASN A 77 -4.37 10.99 -9.45
CA ASN A 77 -5.37 12.04 -9.56
C ASN A 77 -6.72 11.48 -9.99
N THR A 78 -7.78 12.18 -9.61
CA THR A 78 -9.12 11.90 -10.13
C THR A 78 -9.61 13.04 -11.02
N ASP A 79 -10.58 12.73 -11.88
CA ASP A 79 -11.40 13.76 -12.48
C ASP A 79 -12.12 14.59 -11.41
N VAL A 80 -12.63 15.75 -11.81
CA VAL A 80 -13.44 16.59 -10.95
C VAL A 80 -14.91 16.18 -11.06
N VAL A 81 -15.61 16.19 -9.92
CA VAL A 81 -17.06 16.04 -9.87
C VAL A 81 -17.69 17.30 -9.32
N GLU A 82 -18.78 17.72 -9.96
CA GLU A 82 -19.55 18.87 -9.50
C GLU A 82 -20.49 18.43 -8.38
N VAL A 83 -20.49 19.18 -7.28
CA VAL A 83 -21.34 18.93 -6.13
C VAL A 83 -21.91 20.27 -5.61
N LYS A 84 -22.97 20.21 -4.81
CA LYS A 84 -23.45 21.39 -4.10
C LYS A 84 -22.31 21.97 -3.24
N ALA A 85 -22.18 23.30 -3.23
CA ALA A 85 -21.22 23.99 -2.37
C ALA A 85 -21.63 23.83 -0.89
N ASP A 86 -21.04 22.85 -0.26
CA ASP A 86 -21.26 22.45 1.12
C ASP A 86 -20.13 21.50 1.55
N THR A 87 -20.22 20.92 2.72
CA THR A 87 -19.35 19.82 3.13
C THR A 87 -19.82 18.52 2.51
N VAL A 88 -18.93 17.84 1.79
CA VAL A 88 -19.13 16.48 1.31
C VAL A 88 -18.22 15.51 2.08
N TYR A 89 -18.59 14.24 2.08
CA TYR A 89 -17.85 13.18 2.75
C TYR A 89 -17.30 12.22 1.70
N ILE A 90 -16.03 11.85 1.84
CA ILE A 90 -15.33 11.00 0.88
C ILE A 90 -14.83 9.77 1.60
N LYS A 91 -15.12 8.59 1.04
CA LYS A 91 -14.73 7.29 1.57
C LYS A 91 -14.21 6.41 0.45
N GLU A 92 -13.13 5.69 0.70
CA GLU A 92 -12.63 4.70 -0.23
C GLU A 92 -13.60 3.50 -0.29
N LEU A 93 -13.98 3.12 -1.51
CA LEU A 93 -14.85 1.97 -1.79
C LEU A 93 -14.02 0.74 -2.16
N SER A 94 -12.94 0.94 -2.92
CA SER A 94 -11.98 -0.10 -3.25
C SER A 94 -10.58 0.45 -3.36
N ALA A 95 -9.62 -0.22 -2.73
CA ALA A 95 -8.21 0.09 -2.86
C ALA A 95 -7.66 -0.44 -4.20
N PRO A 96 -6.62 0.19 -4.75
CA PRO A 96 -5.95 -0.29 -5.94
C PRO A 96 -5.02 -1.47 -5.63
N ALA A 97 -4.41 -2.03 -6.68
CA ALA A 97 -3.51 -3.18 -6.54
C ALA A 97 -2.37 -2.90 -5.56
N GLY A 98 -2.13 -3.84 -4.67
CA GLY A 98 -1.03 -3.78 -3.70
C GLY A 98 -1.31 -2.97 -2.43
N TYR A 99 -2.46 -2.30 -2.29
CA TYR A 99 -2.78 -1.48 -1.12
C TYR A 99 -3.89 -2.04 -0.25
N LYS A 100 -3.90 -1.65 1.02
CA LYS A 100 -5.00 -1.89 1.95
C LYS A 100 -6.07 -0.83 1.72
N VAL A 101 -7.34 -1.20 1.87
CA VAL A 101 -8.45 -0.21 1.81
C VAL A 101 -8.34 0.75 2.98
N ASP A 102 -8.43 2.04 2.71
CA ASP A 102 -8.56 3.06 3.75
C ASP A 102 -10.03 3.14 4.23
N THR A 103 -10.26 2.83 5.47
CA THR A 103 -11.61 2.81 6.07
C THR A 103 -12.04 4.18 6.61
N ASN A 104 -11.17 5.20 6.56
CA ASN A 104 -11.48 6.53 7.04
C ASN A 104 -12.55 7.22 6.16
N ILE A 105 -13.33 8.09 6.80
CA ILE A 105 -14.26 9.00 6.14
C ILE A 105 -13.71 10.40 6.29
N TYR A 106 -13.46 11.04 5.16
CA TYR A 106 -12.90 12.40 5.08
C TYR A 106 -13.99 13.42 4.81
N SER A 107 -13.96 14.53 5.51
CA SER A 107 -14.82 15.69 5.20
C SER A 107 -14.07 16.67 4.29
N LEU A 108 -14.71 17.11 3.21
CA LEU A 108 -14.18 18.08 2.27
C LEU A 108 -15.16 19.23 2.11
N LYS A 109 -14.74 20.44 2.46
CA LYS A 109 -15.55 21.65 2.24
C LYS A 109 -15.40 22.13 0.81
N VAL A 110 -16.49 22.20 0.08
CA VAL A 110 -16.55 22.67 -1.30
C VAL A 110 -17.20 24.05 -1.34
N GLU A 111 -16.48 25.03 -1.89
CA GLU A 111 -16.98 26.39 -2.06
C GLU A 111 -17.52 26.60 -3.48
N ALA A 112 -18.54 27.46 -3.60
CA ALA A 112 -19.14 27.77 -4.89
C ALA A 112 -18.12 28.33 -5.89
N GLY A 113 -18.07 27.74 -7.09
CA GLY A 113 -17.18 28.15 -8.17
C GLY A 113 -15.72 27.75 -7.99
N LYS A 114 -15.37 26.99 -6.93
CA LYS A 114 -14.00 26.55 -6.66
C LYS A 114 -13.89 25.02 -6.76
N THR A 115 -12.66 24.57 -6.95
CA THR A 115 -12.31 23.14 -6.85
C THR A 115 -11.61 22.90 -5.51
N ALA A 116 -12.21 21.99 -4.71
CA ALA A 116 -11.60 21.49 -3.50
C ALA A 116 -10.88 20.17 -3.80
N THR A 117 -9.67 19.98 -3.28
CA THR A 117 -8.88 18.77 -3.44
C THR A 117 -8.68 18.08 -2.09
N LEU A 118 -9.00 16.80 -2.02
CA LEU A 118 -8.64 15.94 -0.89
C LEU A 118 -7.35 15.20 -1.23
N ASN A 119 -6.34 15.26 -0.35
CA ASN A 119 -5.12 14.47 -0.46
C ASN A 119 -5.22 13.30 0.52
N VAL A 120 -4.98 12.08 0.03
CA VAL A 120 -4.99 10.84 0.80
C VAL A 120 -3.75 10.00 0.52
N SER A 121 -3.41 9.10 1.43
CA SER A 121 -2.34 8.14 1.23
C SER A 121 -2.76 6.77 1.74
N ASP A 122 -2.48 5.73 0.95
CA ASP A 122 -2.80 4.36 1.32
C ASP A 122 -1.57 3.60 1.80
N THR A 123 -1.83 2.66 2.70
CA THR A 123 -0.82 1.77 3.25
C THR A 123 -0.59 0.60 2.30
N PRO A 124 0.66 0.37 1.82
CA PRO A 124 0.96 -0.79 0.99
C PRO A 124 0.78 -2.10 1.77
N LYS A 125 0.34 -3.14 1.07
CA LYS A 125 0.34 -4.51 1.59
C LYS A 125 1.77 -5.03 1.61
N VAL A 126 2.14 -5.64 2.71
CA VAL A 126 3.45 -6.27 2.91
C VAL A 126 3.26 -7.59 3.62
N THR A 127 4.28 -8.43 3.61
CA THR A 127 4.32 -9.63 4.43
C THR A 127 4.76 -9.26 5.85
N ASP A 128 3.88 -9.50 6.82
CA ASP A 128 4.17 -9.32 8.25
C ASP A 128 4.86 -10.54 8.86
N THR A 129 4.98 -11.63 8.09
CA THR A 129 5.57 -12.89 8.57
C THR A 129 7.04 -12.91 8.26
N LEU A 130 7.85 -13.06 9.31
CA LEU A 130 9.28 -13.35 9.16
C LEU A 130 9.45 -14.78 8.70
N ILE A 131 10.26 -14.98 7.65
CA ILE A 131 10.68 -16.30 7.19
C ILE A 131 11.88 -16.70 8.02
N GLU A 132 11.78 -17.83 8.72
CA GLU A 132 12.85 -18.42 9.51
C GLU A 132 13.38 -19.66 8.80
N LEU A 133 14.70 -19.76 8.68
CA LEU A 133 15.40 -20.95 8.18
C LEU A 133 16.03 -21.68 9.34
N PHE A 134 15.66 -22.92 9.49
CA PHE A 134 16.29 -23.84 10.46
C PHE A 134 17.41 -24.61 9.77
N LYS A 135 18.63 -24.48 10.27
CA LYS A 135 19.77 -25.27 9.81
C LYS A 135 19.81 -26.58 10.58
N ILE A 136 19.78 -27.67 9.86
CA ILE A 136 19.86 -29.03 10.42
C ILE A 136 21.06 -29.76 9.84
N ASP A 137 21.52 -30.78 10.56
CA ASP A 137 22.49 -31.76 10.06
C ASP A 137 21.82 -32.69 9.06
N MET A 138 22.41 -32.86 7.89
CA MET A 138 21.80 -33.62 6.79
C MET A 138 21.76 -35.13 7.09
N GLU A 139 22.74 -35.70 7.81
CA GLU A 139 22.83 -37.11 8.10
C GLU A 139 21.87 -37.51 9.23
N THR A 140 21.83 -36.71 10.29
CA THR A 140 20.99 -37.00 11.46
C THR A 140 19.56 -36.48 11.33
N GLN A 141 19.33 -35.53 10.40
CA GLN A 141 18.07 -34.76 10.24
C GLN A 141 17.65 -34.04 11.52
N LYS A 142 18.65 -33.65 12.33
CA LYS A 142 18.45 -32.93 13.60
C LYS A 142 19.21 -31.62 13.62
N ASP A 143 18.83 -30.76 14.52
CA ASP A 143 19.46 -29.48 14.83
C ASP A 143 20.66 -29.59 15.79
N ASN A 144 21.10 -30.79 16.11
CA ASN A 144 22.31 -31.05 16.89
C ASN A 144 23.48 -31.31 15.96
N PRO A 145 24.59 -30.54 16.08
CA PRO A 145 25.80 -30.78 15.32
C PRO A 145 26.49 -32.06 15.76
N GLN A 146 27.24 -32.69 14.86
CA GLN A 146 28.02 -33.88 15.15
C GLN A 146 29.45 -33.51 15.62
N GLY A 147 29.93 -34.18 16.67
CA GLY A 147 31.28 -34.02 17.16
C GLY A 147 31.61 -32.55 17.50
N ASN A 148 32.68 -32.02 16.89
CA ASN A 148 33.13 -30.65 17.08
C ASN A 148 32.60 -29.67 16.00
N ALA A 149 31.66 -30.13 15.15
CA ALA A 149 31.02 -29.27 14.15
C ALA A 149 30.06 -28.28 14.82
N SER A 150 29.67 -27.25 14.09
CA SER A 150 28.65 -26.26 14.52
C SER A 150 27.68 -26.02 13.41
N LEU A 151 26.39 -25.87 13.72
CA LEU A 151 25.37 -25.40 12.78
C LEU A 151 25.22 -23.87 12.79
N ALA A 152 25.89 -23.18 13.73
CA ALA A 152 25.97 -21.74 13.76
C ALA A 152 26.97 -21.21 12.72
N GLY A 153 26.69 -20.03 12.15
CA GLY A 153 27.57 -19.35 11.21
C GLY A 153 27.41 -19.79 9.76
N ALA A 154 26.45 -20.65 9.42
CA ALA A 154 26.05 -20.87 8.03
C ALA A 154 25.52 -19.55 7.45
N GLU A 155 25.99 -19.15 6.26
CA GLU A 155 25.51 -17.91 5.64
C GLU A 155 24.53 -18.21 4.52
N PHE A 156 23.43 -17.47 4.53
CA PHE A 156 22.36 -17.53 3.55
C PHE A 156 22.25 -16.21 2.80
N THR A 157 22.30 -16.27 1.47
CA THR A 157 22.05 -15.13 0.60
C THR A 157 20.57 -15.11 0.20
N TRP A 158 19.92 -14.02 0.55
CA TRP A 158 18.53 -13.73 0.21
C TRP A 158 18.49 -12.72 -0.91
N LYS A 159 17.71 -13.00 -1.95
CA LYS A 159 17.51 -12.09 -3.08
C LYS A 159 16.02 -11.80 -3.25
N TYR A 160 15.67 -10.52 -3.17
CA TYR A 160 14.32 -10.04 -3.40
C TYR A 160 14.21 -9.40 -4.78
N TYR A 161 13.13 -9.71 -5.47
CA TYR A 161 12.78 -9.20 -6.80
C TYR A 161 11.42 -8.53 -6.73
N ALA A 162 11.32 -7.28 -7.22
CA ALA A 162 10.10 -6.47 -7.25
C ALA A 162 9.14 -6.92 -8.38
N GLY A 163 8.72 -8.17 -8.35
CA GLY A 163 7.83 -8.81 -9.29
C GLY A 163 7.58 -10.27 -8.90
N PHE A 164 6.53 -10.88 -9.46
CA PHE A 164 6.25 -12.30 -9.27
C PHE A 164 6.92 -13.10 -10.39
N TYR A 165 7.95 -13.84 -10.04
CA TYR A 165 8.77 -14.63 -10.97
C TYR A 165 8.80 -16.11 -10.57
N ASN A 166 8.89 -16.99 -11.56
CA ASN A 166 9.24 -18.37 -11.34
C ASN A 166 10.78 -18.50 -11.27
N LYS A 167 11.27 -19.54 -10.60
CA LYS A 167 12.70 -19.80 -10.39
C LYS A 167 13.53 -19.79 -11.71
N ASP A 168 12.91 -20.19 -12.83
CA ASP A 168 13.58 -20.30 -14.13
C ASP A 168 13.56 -18.99 -14.94
N ASN A 169 12.85 -17.95 -14.45
CA ASN A 169 12.69 -16.66 -15.12
C ASN A 169 12.98 -15.47 -14.19
N LEU A 170 13.90 -15.65 -13.26
CA LEU A 170 14.32 -14.56 -12.38
C LEU A 170 15.10 -13.51 -13.18
N PRO A 171 14.94 -12.21 -12.92
CA PRO A 171 15.82 -11.18 -13.43
C PRO A 171 17.27 -11.45 -13.07
N ALA A 172 18.21 -11.01 -13.93
CA ALA A 172 19.64 -11.20 -13.70
C ALA A 172 20.11 -10.53 -12.40
N GLU A 173 19.50 -9.40 -12.05
CA GLU A 173 19.81 -8.65 -10.83
C GLU A 173 18.61 -8.63 -9.89
N ALA A 174 18.87 -8.85 -8.61
CA ALA A 174 17.88 -8.70 -7.56
C ALA A 174 17.66 -7.22 -7.25
N THR A 175 16.45 -6.87 -6.83
CA THR A 175 16.13 -5.51 -6.36
C THR A 175 16.84 -5.20 -5.05
N ARG A 176 16.95 -6.19 -4.15
CA ARG A 176 17.76 -6.14 -2.93
C ARG A 176 18.35 -7.51 -2.61
N THR A 177 19.52 -7.47 -1.95
CA THR A 177 20.22 -8.67 -1.51
C THR A 177 20.66 -8.50 -0.06
N TRP A 178 20.48 -9.55 0.74
CA TRP A 178 20.95 -9.63 2.12
C TRP A 178 21.70 -10.94 2.33
N VAL A 179 22.71 -10.88 3.19
CA VAL A 179 23.38 -12.08 3.72
C VAL A 179 23.09 -12.15 5.20
N THR A 180 22.52 -13.24 5.65
CA THR A 180 22.30 -13.56 7.07
C THR A 180 23.05 -14.81 7.47
N LYS A 181 23.30 -14.98 8.76
CA LYS A 181 23.94 -16.19 9.30
C LYS A 181 23.07 -16.88 10.32
N THR A 182 23.25 -18.17 10.49
CA THR A 182 22.61 -18.91 11.56
C THR A 182 23.18 -18.52 12.92
N ILE A 183 22.27 -18.34 13.87
CA ILE A 183 22.57 -18.11 15.29
C ILE A 183 21.83 -19.18 16.09
N ALA A 184 22.45 -19.64 17.21
CA ALA A 184 21.77 -20.54 18.13
C ALA A 184 20.71 -19.78 18.93
N GLU A 185 19.49 -20.25 18.90
CA GLU A 185 18.37 -19.80 19.74
C GLU A 185 17.88 -20.97 20.59
N THR A 186 17.61 -20.72 21.84
CA THR A 186 17.10 -21.74 22.76
C THR A 186 15.67 -21.40 23.15
N ASP A 187 14.78 -22.34 22.89
CA ASP A 187 13.36 -22.24 23.22
C ASP A 187 13.12 -22.37 24.74
N SER A 188 11.88 -22.10 25.14
CA SER A 188 11.46 -22.15 26.53
C SER A 188 11.54 -23.57 27.16
N ASP A 189 11.55 -24.60 26.33
CA ASP A 189 11.72 -26.00 26.75
C ASP A 189 13.18 -26.43 26.84
N GLY A 190 14.13 -25.54 26.50
CA GLY A 190 15.56 -25.80 26.52
C GLY A 190 16.13 -26.36 25.22
N THR A 191 15.32 -26.51 24.17
CA THR A 191 15.77 -26.99 22.85
C THR A 191 16.51 -25.83 22.12
N THR A 192 17.70 -26.12 21.58
CA THR A 192 18.48 -25.17 20.81
C THR A 192 18.31 -25.39 19.32
N HIS A 193 17.92 -24.36 18.60
CA HIS A 193 17.79 -24.32 17.15
C HIS A 193 18.83 -23.36 16.55
N TYR A 194 19.23 -23.62 15.31
CA TYR A 194 20.13 -22.75 14.55
C TYR A 194 19.35 -22.06 13.45
N ILE A 195 19.04 -20.80 13.66
CA ILE A 195 18.07 -20.05 12.86
C ILE A 195 18.75 -18.92 12.10
N ALA A 196 18.39 -18.73 10.83
CA ALA A 196 18.67 -17.53 10.06
C ALA A 196 17.36 -16.87 9.62
N LYS A 197 17.26 -15.56 9.74
CA LYS A 197 16.10 -14.76 9.35
C LYS A 197 16.47 -13.35 8.92
N LEU A 198 15.57 -12.64 8.24
CA LEU A 198 15.77 -11.26 7.78
C LEU A 198 15.55 -10.28 8.95
N ALA A 199 16.54 -10.21 9.85
CA ALA A 199 16.57 -9.28 10.97
C ALA A 199 18.02 -8.84 11.25
N ASP A 200 18.18 -7.66 11.86
CA ASP A 200 19.50 -7.05 12.08
C ASP A 200 20.47 -7.94 12.88
N ALA A 201 19.97 -8.67 13.86
CA ALA A 201 20.79 -9.57 14.69
C ALA A 201 21.45 -10.70 13.86
N TYR A 202 20.88 -11.08 12.74
CA TYR A 202 21.35 -12.16 11.86
C TYR A 202 22.12 -11.65 10.66
N LYS A 203 22.00 -10.36 10.36
CA LYS A 203 22.58 -9.74 9.17
C LYS A 203 24.09 -9.71 9.21
N VAL A 204 24.72 -10.21 8.16
CA VAL A 204 26.17 -10.13 7.92
C VAL A 204 26.48 -8.97 6.99
N SER A 205 25.73 -8.82 5.91
CA SER A 205 25.93 -7.77 4.88
C SER A 205 24.70 -7.55 4.02
N GLY A 206 24.78 -6.62 3.10
CA GLY A 206 23.76 -6.36 2.08
C GLY A 206 22.93 -5.10 2.36
N ASP A 207 21.84 -4.95 1.62
CA ASP A 207 20.97 -3.78 1.62
C ASP A 207 20.27 -3.54 2.97
N SER A 208 19.74 -2.33 3.16
CA SER A 208 18.81 -2.07 4.27
C SER A 208 17.52 -2.89 4.12
N PHE A 209 16.90 -3.30 5.23
CA PHE A 209 15.59 -3.92 5.17
C PHE A 209 14.51 -2.90 4.75
N TYR A 210 13.45 -3.40 4.12
CA TYR A 210 12.23 -2.60 3.99
C TYR A 210 11.57 -2.48 5.35
N MET A 211 11.10 -1.29 5.66
CA MET A 211 10.51 -1.00 6.98
C MET A 211 9.09 -0.49 6.82
N GLN A 212 8.16 -1.00 7.63
CA GLN A 212 6.82 -0.46 7.79
C GLN A 212 6.45 -0.49 9.27
N ASP A 213 6.01 0.65 9.80
CA ASP A 213 5.62 0.81 11.21
C ASP A 213 6.73 0.36 12.20
N GLY A 214 8.00 0.63 11.84
CA GLY A 214 9.17 0.28 12.66
C GLY A 214 9.58 -1.19 12.62
N LYS A 215 8.95 -2.02 11.77
CA LYS A 215 9.27 -3.43 11.60
C LYS A 215 9.85 -3.70 10.23
N ALA A 216 10.78 -4.65 10.15
CA ALA A 216 11.26 -5.19 8.89
C ALA A 216 10.13 -5.97 8.20
N VAL A 217 9.94 -5.73 6.91
CA VAL A 217 8.88 -6.33 6.09
C VAL A 217 9.42 -6.70 4.72
N LEU A 218 8.68 -7.55 4.02
CA LEU A 218 8.91 -7.85 2.61
C LEU A 218 7.75 -7.27 1.79
N PRO A 219 8.05 -6.42 0.79
CA PRO A 219 7.06 -6.00 -0.19
C PRO A 219 6.54 -7.17 -1.02
N LEU A 220 5.45 -6.96 -1.75
CA LEU A 220 4.95 -7.92 -2.73
C LEU A 220 6.01 -8.19 -3.80
N GLY A 221 6.34 -9.45 -4.02
CA GLY A 221 7.39 -9.85 -4.97
C GLY A 221 7.84 -11.29 -4.78
N THR A 222 9.00 -11.61 -5.35
CA THR A 222 9.63 -12.93 -5.24
C THR A 222 10.85 -12.84 -4.34
N LEU A 223 10.96 -13.78 -3.40
CA LEU A 223 12.13 -13.96 -2.55
C LEU A 223 12.78 -15.30 -2.87
N THR A 224 14.10 -15.31 -3.05
CA THR A 224 14.90 -16.55 -3.10
C THR A 224 15.90 -16.56 -1.98
N VAL A 225 16.32 -17.74 -1.57
CA VAL A 225 17.34 -17.96 -0.55
C VAL A 225 18.22 -19.11 -0.95
N GLU A 226 19.53 -18.95 -0.69
CA GLU A 226 20.54 -19.94 -0.98
C GLU A 226 21.58 -19.98 0.14
N GLU A 227 21.99 -21.16 0.60
CA GLU A 227 23.14 -21.28 1.47
C GLU A 227 24.42 -21.03 0.67
N THR A 228 25.12 -19.95 0.98
CA THR A 228 26.30 -19.51 0.26
C THR A 228 27.62 -19.79 1.00
N LYS A 229 27.52 -20.16 2.27
CA LYS A 229 28.65 -20.60 3.08
C LYS A 229 28.18 -21.61 4.13
N ALA A 230 28.76 -22.79 4.11
CA ALA A 230 28.51 -23.80 5.10
C ALA A 230 29.06 -23.38 6.48
N PRO A 231 28.47 -23.88 7.59
CA PRO A 231 29.00 -23.64 8.91
C PRO A 231 30.26 -24.49 9.16
N ASN A 232 30.94 -24.23 10.28
CA ASN A 232 32.19 -24.93 10.57
C ASN A 232 31.99 -26.45 10.78
N GLY A 233 32.73 -27.24 9.99
CA GLY A 233 32.68 -28.70 10.04
C GLY A 233 31.67 -29.36 9.08
N TYR A 234 31.12 -28.60 8.15
CA TYR A 234 30.17 -29.05 7.10
C TYR A 234 30.62 -28.67 5.71
#